data_3a09332a34045413df088e984d5f196f
#
_entry.id   3a09332a34045413df088e984d5f196f
#
_cell.length_a   1.000
_cell.length_b   1.000
_cell.length_c   1.000
_cell.angle_alpha   90.00
_cell.angle_beta   90.00
_cell.angle_gamma   90.00
#
_symmetry.space_group_name_H-M   'P 1'
#
loop_
_entity.id
_entity.type
_entity.pdbx_description
1 polymer ?
#
loop_
_entity_poly.entity_id
_entity_poly.type
_entity_poly.pdbx_seq_one_letter_code
_entity_poly.pdbx_strand_id
1 'polypeptide(L)'
;MLGLVVEVVAVPESPYLMNNMHPETGARFEGLEQTLDPISIAHLDRVGVQPGDRCLEIGTGGGSIARWLASRVGSDGQVMAVDIDTRWFQHDGSPQLEVRELDVAAGPIPEGPWDLIHERLVLQHVPARLEVLDELVARLAPGGWLVLEDFDTGEVRTTDRAGPDHELIVRMAAAFNRLLADRGGANNFAADAWRHLLQRGLTETGASGHVVFDRGGDGFTQVMAANARQVRDGLAELGIGADDVDRFLDVLADPDTIVGTSVLVAAWGRRPV
;
A
#
# COMPACT_ATOMS: atom_id res chain seq x y z
N MET A 1 36.86 -3.02 37.99
CA MET A 1 35.79 -2.41 37.19
C MET A 1 35.82 -3.04 35.82
N LEU A 2 34.98 -4.06 35.60
CA LEU A 2 34.81 -4.65 34.26
C LEU A 2 33.71 -3.83 33.56
N GLY A 3 34.11 -3.10 32.50
CA GLY A 3 33.16 -2.42 31.65
C GLY A 3 32.40 -3.43 30.81
N LEU A 4 31.08 -3.51 30.98
CA LEU A 4 30.20 -4.20 30.04
C LEU A 4 30.22 -3.41 28.72
N VAL A 5 30.84 -3.99 27.71
CA VAL A 5 30.63 -3.56 26.30
C VAL A 5 29.28 -4.15 25.90
N VAL A 6 28.25 -3.32 25.85
CA VAL A 6 26.99 -3.68 25.23
C VAL A 6 27.23 -3.62 23.72
N GLU A 7 27.39 -4.78 23.12
CA GLU A 7 27.37 -4.91 21.65
C GLU A 7 25.96 -4.53 21.17
N VAL A 8 25.84 -3.34 20.56
CA VAL A 8 24.60 -2.95 19.89
C VAL A 8 24.50 -3.84 18.65
N VAL A 9 23.76 -4.93 18.77
CA VAL A 9 23.35 -5.73 17.61
C VAL A 9 22.53 -4.80 16.73
N ALA A 10 23.07 -4.46 15.55
CA ALA A 10 22.33 -3.70 14.56
C ALA A 10 21.07 -4.51 14.22
N VAL A 11 19.90 -3.95 14.53
CA VAL A 11 18.62 -4.49 14.06
C VAL A 11 18.72 -4.47 12.53
N PRO A 12 18.51 -5.60 11.83
CA PRO A 12 18.53 -5.59 10.38
C PRO A 12 17.53 -4.55 9.89
N GLU A 13 17.97 -3.65 9.01
CA GLU A 13 17.08 -2.66 8.41
C GLU A 13 15.90 -3.39 7.77
N SER A 14 14.70 -2.97 8.13
CA SER A 14 13.47 -3.50 7.52
C SER A 14 13.58 -3.39 6.00
N PRO A 15 13.21 -4.42 5.23
CA PRO A 15 13.16 -4.33 3.77
C PRO A 15 12.14 -3.27 3.29
N TYR A 16 11.21 -2.87 4.16
CA TYR A 16 10.25 -1.83 3.85
C TYR A 16 10.93 -0.47 3.75
N LEU A 17 10.75 0.21 2.60
CA LEU A 17 11.42 1.48 2.31
C LEU A 17 10.99 2.60 3.26
N MET A 18 9.69 2.63 3.61
CA MET A 18 9.12 3.73 4.39
C MET A 18 9.27 3.48 5.88
N ASN A 19 9.71 4.48 6.61
CA ASN A 19 9.82 4.41 8.07
C ASN A 19 8.50 4.86 8.72
N ASN A 20 7.73 3.92 9.25
CA ASN A 20 6.46 4.23 9.93
C ASN A 20 6.62 5.03 11.24
N MET A 21 7.86 5.18 11.75
CA MET A 21 8.15 6.08 12.87
C MET A 21 8.39 7.54 12.44
N HIS A 22 8.48 7.79 11.13
CA HIS A 22 8.72 9.14 10.63
C HIS A 22 7.52 10.06 10.89
N PRO A 23 7.73 11.35 11.25
CA PRO A 23 6.63 12.29 11.51
C PRO A 23 5.63 12.44 10.34
N GLU A 24 6.10 12.28 9.11
CA GLU A 24 5.27 12.41 7.90
C GLU A 24 4.35 11.19 7.63
N THR A 25 4.47 10.11 8.40
CA THR A 25 3.70 8.88 8.14
C THR A 25 2.19 9.09 8.26
N GLY A 26 1.75 9.91 9.23
CA GLY A 26 0.33 10.24 9.38
C GLY A 26 -0.24 10.93 8.14
N ALA A 27 0.43 11.98 7.66
CA ALA A 27 0.04 12.70 6.45
C ALA A 27 0.07 11.80 5.20
N ARG A 28 1.03 10.87 5.12
CA ARG A 28 1.10 9.89 4.04
C ARG A 28 -0.12 8.96 4.04
N PHE A 29 -0.52 8.41 5.18
CA PHE A 29 -1.71 7.55 5.26
C PHE A 29 -2.98 8.32 4.95
N GLU A 30 -3.14 9.53 5.49
CA GLU A 30 -4.29 10.39 5.20
C GLU A 30 -4.43 10.68 3.70
N GLY A 31 -3.32 11.02 3.03
CA GLY A 31 -3.32 11.24 1.58
C GLY A 31 -3.65 9.97 0.78
N LEU A 32 -3.15 8.79 1.19
CA LEU A 32 -3.50 7.51 0.56
C LEU A 32 -4.99 7.19 0.74
N GLU A 33 -5.52 7.34 1.94
CA GLU A 33 -6.94 7.11 2.24
C GLU A 33 -7.82 8.04 1.42
N GLN A 34 -7.52 9.34 1.41
CA GLN A 34 -8.27 10.34 0.63
C GLN A 34 -8.33 9.99 -0.87
N THR A 35 -7.19 9.57 -1.42
CA THR A 35 -7.05 9.31 -2.87
C THR A 35 -7.62 7.96 -3.27
N LEU A 36 -7.39 6.90 -2.48
CA LEU A 36 -7.60 5.53 -2.93
C LEU A 36 -8.83 4.84 -2.33
N ASP A 37 -9.33 5.27 -1.16
CA ASP A 37 -10.49 4.62 -0.54
C ASP A 37 -11.72 4.53 -1.45
N PRO A 38 -12.09 5.58 -2.23
CA PRO A 38 -13.24 5.48 -3.12
C PRO A 38 -13.08 4.37 -4.17
N ILE A 39 -11.85 4.11 -4.62
CA ILE A 39 -11.53 3.06 -5.60
C ILE A 39 -11.62 1.69 -4.94
N SER A 40 -10.93 1.51 -3.80
CA SER A 40 -10.94 0.24 -3.05
C SER A 40 -12.36 -0.15 -2.64
N ILE A 41 -13.14 0.80 -2.12
CA ILE A 41 -14.54 0.57 -1.74
C ILE A 41 -15.37 0.12 -2.95
N ALA A 42 -15.19 0.73 -4.12
CA ALA A 42 -15.91 0.32 -5.33
C ALA A 42 -15.57 -1.12 -5.77
N HIS A 43 -14.30 -1.54 -5.61
CA HIS A 43 -13.90 -2.93 -5.89
C HIS A 43 -14.48 -3.91 -4.86
N LEU A 44 -14.43 -3.56 -3.57
CA LEU A 44 -14.98 -4.38 -2.49
C LEU A 44 -16.51 -4.52 -2.58
N ASP A 45 -17.22 -3.44 -2.95
CA ASP A 45 -18.64 -3.47 -3.26
C ASP A 45 -18.94 -4.37 -4.47
N ARG A 46 -18.08 -4.34 -5.49
CA ARG A 46 -18.23 -5.16 -6.70
C ARG A 46 -18.08 -6.65 -6.42
N VAL A 47 -17.11 -7.08 -5.60
CA VAL A 47 -16.96 -8.48 -5.20
C VAL A 47 -18.04 -8.91 -4.20
N GLY A 48 -18.70 -7.95 -3.57
CA GLY A 48 -19.94 -8.12 -2.84
C GLY A 48 -19.76 -8.58 -1.40
N VAL A 49 -19.01 -7.81 -0.59
CA VAL A 49 -18.90 -8.04 0.86
C VAL A 49 -20.27 -8.07 1.52
N GLN A 50 -20.58 -9.14 2.26
CA GLN A 50 -21.87 -9.39 2.87
C GLN A 50 -21.84 -9.27 4.39
N PRO A 51 -22.98 -8.96 5.04
CA PRO A 51 -23.13 -9.15 6.47
C PRO A 51 -22.83 -10.60 6.87
N GLY A 52 -22.01 -10.77 7.91
CA GLY A 52 -21.58 -12.07 8.40
C GLY A 52 -20.26 -12.58 7.80
N ASP A 53 -19.71 -11.92 6.78
CA ASP A 53 -18.44 -12.31 6.18
C ASP A 53 -17.28 -12.21 7.17
N ARG A 54 -16.28 -13.07 6.96
CA ARG A 54 -14.98 -13.02 7.62
C ARG A 54 -13.95 -12.43 6.67
N CYS A 55 -13.46 -11.24 6.99
CA CYS A 55 -12.55 -10.49 6.14
C CYS A 55 -11.16 -10.39 6.77
N LEU A 56 -10.12 -10.50 5.94
CA LEU A 56 -8.73 -10.24 6.30
C LEU A 56 -8.22 -9.05 5.50
N GLU A 57 -7.79 -8.01 6.20
CA GLU A 57 -7.14 -6.82 5.64
C GLU A 57 -5.65 -6.88 5.90
N ILE A 58 -4.85 -6.85 4.84
CA ILE A 58 -3.38 -6.88 4.90
C ILE A 58 -2.83 -5.47 4.64
N GLY A 59 -2.00 -4.97 5.57
CA GLY A 59 -1.41 -3.62 5.45
C GLY A 59 -2.44 -2.53 5.75
N THR A 60 -3.05 -2.62 6.93
CA THR A 60 -4.20 -1.78 7.28
C THR A 60 -3.88 -0.28 7.38
N GLY A 61 -2.61 0.12 7.59
CA GLY A 61 -2.19 1.53 7.71
C GLY A 61 -2.99 2.31 8.76
N GLY A 62 -3.67 3.40 8.35
CA GLY A 62 -4.56 4.19 9.21
C GLY A 62 -5.90 3.53 9.52
N GLY A 63 -6.24 2.43 8.82
CA GLY A 63 -7.38 1.56 9.12
C GLY A 63 -8.69 1.92 8.43
N SER A 64 -8.69 2.80 7.44
CA SER A 64 -9.92 3.25 6.76
C SER A 64 -10.70 2.09 6.14
N ILE A 65 -10.04 1.22 5.39
CA ILE A 65 -10.67 0.06 4.75
C ILE A 65 -11.09 -0.98 5.78
N ALA A 66 -10.27 -1.25 6.79
CA ALA A 66 -10.63 -2.19 7.86
C ALA A 66 -11.90 -1.76 8.62
N ARG A 67 -12.04 -0.46 8.94
CA ARG A 67 -13.26 0.10 9.55
C ARG A 67 -14.44 0.02 8.60
N TRP A 68 -14.25 0.32 7.30
CA TRP A 68 -15.29 0.17 6.30
C TRP A 68 -15.78 -1.29 6.21
N LEU A 69 -14.85 -2.27 6.13
CA LEU A 69 -15.17 -3.70 6.15
C LEU A 69 -15.97 -4.06 7.41
N ALA A 70 -15.53 -3.60 8.60
CA ALA A 70 -16.23 -3.86 9.86
C ALA A 70 -17.67 -3.34 9.83
N SER A 71 -17.91 -2.17 9.22
CA SER A 71 -19.26 -1.63 9.06
C SER A 71 -20.12 -2.47 8.10
N ARG A 72 -19.51 -3.10 7.08
CA ARG A 72 -20.22 -3.89 6.06
C ARG A 72 -20.57 -5.28 6.57
N VAL A 73 -19.66 -5.95 7.25
CA VAL A 73 -19.90 -7.31 7.76
C VAL A 73 -20.84 -7.32 8.97
N GLY A 74 -20.97 -6.19 9.68
CA GLY A 74 -21.87 -6.05 10.82
C GLY A 74 -21.49 -6.92 12.01
N SER A 75 -22.40 -7.04 12.98
CA SER A 75 -22.15 -7.72 14.26
C SER A 75 -21.92 -9.24 14.15
N ASP A 76 -22.39 -9.85 13.07
CA ASP A 76 -22.31 -11.30 12.84
C ASP A 76 -21.06 -11.68 12.04
N GLY A 77 -20.35 -10.69 11.49
CA GLY A 77 -19.11 -10.87 10.76
C GLY A 77 -17.87 -10.66 11.61
N GLN A 78 -16.71 -10.79 10.98
CA GLN A 78 -15.40 -10.57 11.61
C GLN A 78 -14.46 -9.92 10.63
N VAL A 79 -13.69 -8.92 11.09
CA VAL A 79 -12.56 -8.35 10.36
C VAL A 79 -11.28 -8.54 11.18
N MET A 80 -10.29 -9.17 10.57
CA MET A 80 -8.91 -9.19 11.06
C MET A 80 -8.12 -8.22 10.21
N ALA A 81 -7.52 -7.19 10.82
CA ALA A 81 -6.65 -6.25 10.15
C ALA A 81 -5.22 -6.44 10.64
N VAL A 82 -4.26 -6.56 9.73
CA VAL A 82 -2.85 -6.76 10.08
C VAL A 82 -1.96 -5.71 9.41
N ASP A 83 -0.93 -5.28 10.12
CA ASP A 83 0.09 -4.38 9.63
C ASP A 83 1.42 -4.68 10.34
N ILE A 84 2.54 -4.35 9.70
CA ILE A 84 3.85 -4.43 10.34
C ILE A 84 4.01 -3.43 11.49
N ASP A 85 3.16 -2.38 11.51
CA ASP A 85 3.15 -1.33 12.51
C ASP A 85 1.72 -0.76 12.69
N THR A 86 1.07 -1.11 13.78
CA THR A 86 -0.33 -0.75 14.05
C THR A 86 -0.51 0.57 14.81
N ARG A 87 0.56 1.33 15.09
CA ARG A 87 0.50 2.59 15.87
C ARG A 87 -0.38 3.67 15.24
N TRP A 88 -0.56 3.64 13.92
CA TRP A 88 -1.35 4.61 13.17
C TRP A 88 -2.80 4.21 13.01
N PHE A 89 -3.13 2.98 13.40
CA PHE A 89 -4.50 2.49 13.32
C PHE A 89 -5.42 3.25 14.27
N GLN A 90 -6.49 3.81 13.73
CA GLN A 90 -7.50 4.54 14.49
C GLN A 90 -8.68 3.62 14.80
N HIS A 91 -8.73 3.11 16.04
CA HIS A 91 -9.85 2.30 16.51
C HIS A 91 -11.13 3.13 16.63
N ASP A 92 -12.24 2.61 16.08
CA ASP A 92 -13.58 3.17 16.22
C ASP A 92 -14.45 2.45 17.26
N GLY A 93 -13.88 1.42 17.92
CA GLY A 93 -14.56 0.62 18.93
C GLY A 93 -15.45 -0.50 18.38
N SER A 94 -15.39 -0.79 17.08
CA SER A 94 -16.12 -1.89 16.45
C SER A 94 -15.71 -3.25 17.04
N PRO A 95 -16.61 -4.00 17.71
CA PRO A 95 -16.25 -5.24 18.40
C PRO A 95 -15.89 -6.39 17.44
N GLN A 96 -16.34 -6.34 16.18
CA GLN A 96 -16.02 -7.31 15.13
C GLN A 96 -14.67 -7.07 14.46
N LEU A 97 -13.95 -5.99 14.81
CA LEU A 97 -12.67 -5.61 14.23
C LEU A 97 -11.52 -5.89 15.20
N GLU A 98 -10.70 -6.87 14.86
CA GLU A 98 -9.43 -7.16 15.54
C GLU A 98 -8.26 -6.62 14.74
N VAL A 99 -7.33 -5.94 15.42
CA VAL A 99 -6.10 -5.42 14.81
C VAL A 99 -4.90 -6.13 15.41
N ARG A 100 -3.99 -6.59 14.57
CA ARG A 100 -2.80 -7.33 15.00
C ARG A 100 -1.55 -6.83 14.29
N GLU A 101 -0.48 -6.60 15.03
CA GLU A 101 0.83 -6.35 14.45
C GLU A 101 1.40 -7.65 13.89
N LEU A 102 1.72 -7.65 12.59
CA LEU A 102 2.23 -8.81 11.87
C LEU A 102 3.03 -8.36 10.64
N ASP A 103 4.25 -8.86 10.52
CA ASP A 103 5.01 -8.83 9.26
C ASP A 103 4.61 -10.06 8.43
N VAL A 104 3.86 -9.82 7.35
CA VAL A 104 3.40 -10.89 6.44
C VAL A 104 4.53 -11.57 5.67
N ALA A 105 5.72 -10.95 5.62
CA ALA A 105 6.90 -11.55 5.01
C ALA A 105 7.62 -12.53 5.95
N ALA A 106 7.42 -12.43 7.26
CA ALA A 106 8.16 -13.18 8.29
C ALA A 106 7.28 -14.10 9.15
N GLY A 107 5.99 -13.79 9.28
CA GLY A 107 5.05 -14.51 10.12
C GLY A 107 4.00 -15.28 9.33
N PRO A 108 3.33 -16.25 9.96
CA PRO A 108 2.24 -16.98 9.31
C PRO A 108 1.05 -16.04 9.08
N ILE A 109 0.46 -16.10 7.90
CA ILE A 109 -0.81 -15.42 7.61
C ILE A 109 -1.92 -15.96 8.56
N PRO A 110 -2.77 -15.08 9.13
CA PRO A 110 -3.84 -15.49 10.04
C PRO A 110 -4.70 -16.61 9.47
N GLU A 111 -5.02 -17.60 10.33
CA GLU A 111 -5.78 -18.77 9.94
C GLU A 111 -7.18 -18.41 9.44
N GLY A 112 -7.52 -18.95 8.25
CA GLY A 112 -8.85 -18.82 7.65
C GLY A 112 -9.85 -19.83 8.20
N PRO A 113 -10.89 -20.14 7.43
CA PRO A 113 -11.15 -19.62 6.08
C PRO A 113 -11.66 -18.17 6.10
N TRP A 114 -11.23 -17.37 5.09
CA TRP A 114 -11.67 -16.01 4.88
C TRP A 114 -12.59 -15.90 3.66
N ASP A 115 -13.72 -15.20 3.82
CA ASP A 115 -14.65 -14.93 2.72
C ASP A 115 -14.12 -13.83 1.80
N LEU A 116 -13.32 -12.90 2.37
CA LEU A 116 -12.58 -11.89 1.65
C LEU A 116 -11.17 -11.75 2.24
N ILE A 117 -10.19 -11.65 1.35
CA ILE A 117 -8.86 -11.11 1.68
C ILE A 117 -8.61 -9.90 0.78
N HIS A 118 -8.24 -8.77 1.39
CA HIS A 118 -7.87 -7.56 0.69
C HIS A 118 -6.47 -7.12 1.10
N GLU A 119 -5.71 -6.59 0.14
CA GLU A 119 -4.47 -5.86 0.41
C GLU A 119 -4.38 -4.63 -0.50
N ARG A 120 -3.76 -3.57 0.02
CA ARG A 120 -3.48 -2.37 -0.75
C ARG A 120 -2.09 -1.85 -0.47
N LEU A 121 -1.26 -1.78 -1.53
CA LEU A 121 0.12 -1.27 -1.50
C LEU A 121 1.03 -2.04 -0.51
N VAL A 122 0.87 -3.36 -0.44
CA VAL A 122 1.67 -4.23 0.44
C VAL A 122 2.57 -5.15 -0.37
N LEU A 123 2.01 -5.99 -1.24
CA LEU A 123 2.77 -7.04 -1.90
C LEU A 123 3.88 -6.49 -2.80
N GLN A 124 3.70 -5.31 -3.38
CA GLN A 124 4.78 -4.63 -4.12
C GLN A 124 6.03 -4.37 -3.27
N HIS A 125 5.90 -4.27 -1.94
CA HIS A 125 7.02 -4.04 -1.02
C HIS A 125 7.65 -5.31 -0.47
N VAL A 126 6.97 -6.45 -0.57
CA VAL A 126 7.40 -7.72 0.02
C VAL A 126 8.31 -8.48 -0.94
N PRO A 127 9.59 -8.78 -0.61
CA PRO A 127 10.46 -9.58 -1.48
C PRO A 127 9.87 -10.97 -1.79
N ALA A 128 9.33 -11.66 -0.78
CA ALA A 128 8.70 -12.98 -0.89
C ALA A 128 7.20 -12.91 -1.27
N ARG A 129 6.83 -11.94 -2.13
CA ARG A 129 5.42 -11.64 -2.45
C ARG A 129 4.64 -12.79 -3.06
N LEU A 130 5.29 -13.64 -3.84
CA LEU A 130 4.61 -14.76 -4.48
C LEU A 130 4.32 -15.89 -3.50
N GLU A 131 5.20 -16.13 -2.55
CA GLU A 131 5.03 -17.07 -1.45
C GLU A 131 3.90 -16.58 -0.52
N VAL A 132 3.89 -15.28 -0.18
CA VAL A 132 2.79 -14.67 0.59
C VAL A 132 1.47 -14.80 -0.18
N LEU A 133 1.45 -14.53 -1.48
CA LEU A 133 0.26 -14.67 -2.31
C LEU A 133 -0.26 -16.11 -2.34
N ASP A 134 0.63 -17.12 -2.36
CA ASP A 134 0.26 -18.53 -2.28
C ASP A 134 -0.46 -18.84 -0.94
N GLU A 135 0.06 -18.29 0.17
CA GLU A 135 -0.57 -18.44 1.48
C GLU A 135 -1.92 -17.72 1.55
N LEU A 136 -2.05 -16.49 1.03
CA LEU A 136 -3.32 -15.77 1.00
C LEU A 136 -4.40 -16.61 0.26
N VAL A 137 -4.07 -17.14 -0.91
CA VAL A 137 -5.00 -17.98 -1.67
C VAL A 137 -5.38 -19.26 -0.88
N ALA A 138 -4.44 -19.87 -0.18
CA ALA A 138 -4.70 -21.05 0.64
C ALA A 138 -5.65 -20.76 1.83
N ARG A 139 -5.67 -19.53 2.36
CA ARG A 139 -6.52 -19.11 3.49
C ARG A 139 -7.94 -18.67 3.08
N LEU A 140 -8.23 -18.53 1.78
CA LEU A 140 -9.59 -18.23 1.32
C LEU A 140 -10.55 -19.37 1.64
N ALA A 141 -11.78 -19.03 1.96
CA ALA A 141 -12.90 -19.97 1.98
C ALA A 141 -13.19 -20.46 0.54
N PRO A 142 -13.78 -21.68 0.35
CA PRO A 142 -14.40 -22.01 -0.92
C PRO A 142 -15.43 -20.93 -1.31
N GLY A 143 -15.31 -20.34 -2.49
CA GLY A 143 -16.13 -19.20 -2.92
C GLY A 143 -15.67 -17.83 -2.39
N GLY A 144 -14.61 -17.76 -1.59
CA GLY A 144 -14.07 -16.51 -1.07
C GLY A 144 -13.29 -15.70 -2.12
N TRP A 145 -13.17 -14.40 -1.91
CA TRP A 145 -12.55 -13.44 -2.81
C TRP A 145 -11.17 -12.99 -2.33
N LEU A 146 -10.24 -12.83 -3.27
CA LEU A 146 -8.98 -12.09 -3.07
C LEU A 146 -9.00 -10.83 -3.94
N VAL A 147 -8.71 -9.69 -3.35
CA VAL A 147 -8.57 -8.40 -4.02
C VAL A 147 -7.19 -7.84 -3.72
N LEU A 148 -6.40 -7.59 -4.76
CA LEU A 148 -5.05 -7.04 -4.71
C LEU A 148 -5.05 -5.66 -5.35
N GLU A 149 -4.49 -4.67 -4.68
CA GLU A 149 -4.42 -3.28 -5.17
C GLU A 149 -3.01 -2.72 -4.97
N ASP A 150 -2.21 -2.71 -6.03
CA ASP A 150 -0.85 -2.19 -6.02
C ASP A 150 -0.61 -1.19 -7.15
N PHE A 151 0.39 -0.33 -7.01
CA PHE A 151 0.79 0.58 -8.07
C PHE A 151 1.67 -0.13 -9.11
N ASP A 152 1.32 0.04 -10.39
CA ASP A 152 2.27 -0.06 -11.49
C ASP A 152 2.98 1.29 -11.63
N THR A 153 4.22 1.35 -11.17
CA THR A 153 4.97 2.60 -11.05
C THR A 153 5.78 2.92 -12.30
N GLY A 154 5.50 2.25 -13.42
CA GLY A 154 6.25 2.43 -14.67
C GLY A 154 6.18 3.84 -15.27
N GLU A 155 5.12 4.59 -15.02
CA GLU A 155 4.93 5.94 -15.54
C GLU A 155 4.38 6.91 -14.50
N VAL A 156 4.93 8.12 -14.48
CA VAL A 156 4.38 9.27 -13.72
C VAL A 156 3.62 10.18 -14.66
N ARG A 157 2.52 10.74 -14.19
CA ARG A 157 1.64 11.57 -14.99
C ARG A 157 1.56 13.00 -14.43
N THR A 158 1.84 13.97 -15.30
CA THR A 158 1.59 15.38 -15.04
C THR A 158 0.73 15.95 -16.16
N THR A 159 -0.06 16.95 -15.86
CA THR A 159 -0.90 17.62 -16.90
C THR A 159 -0.08 18.57 -17.76
N ASP A 160 0.96 19.19 -17.21
CA ASP A 160 1.87 20.07 -17.96
C ASP A 160 3.19 19.35 -18.30
N ARG A 161 3.17 18.58 -19.38
CA ARG A 161 4.36 17.84 -19.85
C ARG A 161 5.44 18.73 -20.48
N ALA A 162 5.12 19.97 -20.81
CA ALA A 162 6.05 20.94 -21.37
C ALA A 162 6.57 21.92 -20.31
N GLY A 163 6.00 21.89 -19.11
CA GLY A 163 6.35 22.76 -18.01
C GLY A 163 7.73 22.49 -17.43
N PRO A 164 8.35 23.48 -16.80
CA PRO A 164 9.71 23.38 -16.26
C PRO A 164 9.84 22.33 -15.14
N ASP A 165 8.75 22.02 -14.45
CA ASP A 165 8.75 21.12 -13.30
C ASP A 165 8.48 19.65 -13.68
N HIS A 166 8.09 19.38 -14.92
CA HIS A 166 7.83 18.01 -15.40
C HIS A 166 9.04 17.09 -15.25
N GLU A 167 10.20 17.54 -15.72
CA GLU A 167 11.44 16.75 -15.62
C GLU A 167 11.84 16.47 -14.16
N LEU A 168 11.60 17.42 -13.26
CA LEU A 168 11.86 17.25 -11.83
C LEU A 168 10.95 16.16 -11.26
N ILE A 169 9.64 16.23 -11.50
CA ILE A 169 8.68 15.23 -11.03
C ILE A 169 9.04 13.83 -11.53
N VAL A 170 9.38 13.70 -12.82
CA VAL A 170 9.80 12.41 -13.41
C VAL A 170 11.08 11.89 -12.77
N ARG A 171 12.10 12.72 -12.56
CA ARG A 171 13.35 12.32 -11.90
C ARG A 171 13.10 11.86 -10.47
N MET A 172 12.29 12.60 -9.71
CA MET A 172 11.97 12.25 -8.32
C MET A 172 11.25 10.89 -8.24
N ALA A 173 10.28 10.66 -9.11
CA ALA A 173 9.57 9.39 -9.17
C ALA A 173 10.49 8.23 -9.59
N ALA A 174 11.36 8.42 -10.57
CA ALA A 174 12.33 7.41 -10.98
C ALA A 174 13.31 7.07 -9.84
N ALA A 175 13.77 8.06 -9.09
CA ALA A 175 14.63 7.85 -7.94
C ALA A 175 13.89 7.09 -6.81
N PHE A 176 12.65 7.45 -6.49
CA PHE A 176 11.83 6.73 -5.52
C PHE A 176 11.65 5.26 -5.93
N ASN A 177 11.30 5.01 -7.19
CA ASN A 177 11.15 3.65 -7.73
C ASN A 177 12.46 2.85 -7.65
N ARG A 178 13.60 3.51 -7.83
CA ARG A 178 14.91 2.89 -7.64
C ARG A 178 15.14 2.50 -6.20
N LEU A 179 14.88 3.40 -5.23
CA LEU A 179 15.01 3.10 -3.81
C LEU A 179 14.10 1.94 -3.39
N LEU A 180 12.88 1.87 -3.93
CA LEU A 180 11.96 0.78 -3.71
C LEU A 180 12.54 -0.56 -4.22
N ALA A 181 13.06 -0.57 -5.44
CA ALA A 181 13.65 -1.75 -6.06
C ALA A 181 14.90 -2.23 -5.31
N ASP A 182 15.74 -1.32 -4.83
CA ASP A 182 16.97 -1.62 -4.07
C ASP A 182 16.65 -2.29 -2.70
N ARG A 183 15.42 -2.11 -2.19
CA ARG A 183 14.89 -2.80 -1.00
C ARG A 183 14.11 -4.08 -1.32
N GLY A 184 14.14 -4.56 -2.58
CA GLY A 184 13.45 -5.78 -3.03
C GLY A 184 11.98 -5.56 -3.41
N GLY A 185 11.52 -4.33 -3.49
CA GLY A 185 10.21 -3.98 -4.02
C GLY A 185 10.08 -4.29 -5.51
N ALA A 186 8.86 -4.51 -5.99
CA ALA A 186 8.55 -4.82 -7.37
C ALA A 186 7.63 -3.77 -8.00
N ASN A 187 8.23 -2.87 -8.74
CA ASN A 187 7.56 -1.73 -9.38
C ASN A 187 6.48 -2.11 -10.41
N ASN A 188 6.50 -3.35 -10.89
CA ASN A 188 5.59 -3.87 -11.91
C ASN A 188 4.76 -5.07 -11.44
N PHE A 189 4.77 -5.39 -10.14
CA PHE A 189 4.00 -6.52 -9.60
C PHE A 189 2.51 -6.38 -9.93
N ALA A 190 1.97 -5.18 -9.79
CA ALA A 190 0.58 -4.87 -10.06
C ALA A 190 0.16 -5.20 -11.50
N ALA A 191 1.01 -4.94 -12.49
CA ALA A 191 0.74 -5.26 -13.89
C ALA A 191 0.54 -6.77 -14.14
N ASP A 192 1.22 -7.61 -13.36
CA ASP A 192 1.13 -9.07 -13.45
C ASP A 192 0.12 -9.70 -12.46
N ALA A 193 -0.47 -8.92 -11.56
CA ALA A 193 -1.32 -9.42 -10.47
C ALA A 193 -2.45 -10.33 -10.97
N TRP A 194 -3.17 -9.92 -12.01
CA TRP A 194 -4.24 -10.75 -12.60
C TRP A 194 -3.73 -12.09 -13.12
N ARG A 195 -2.57 -12.11 -13.80
CA ARG A 195 -1.94 -13.36 -14.26
C ARG A 195 -1.59 -14.26 -13.07
N HIS A 196 -1.11 -13.71 -11.97
CA HIS A 196 -0.80 -14.46 -10.77
C HIS A 196 -2.04 -15.11 -10.15
N LEU A 197 -3.19 -14.43 -10.16
CA LEU A 197 -4.46 -15.01 -9.69
C LEU A 197 -4.91 -16.18 -10.57
N LEU A 198 -4.85 -16.02 -11.91
CA LEU A 198 -5.17 -17.10 -12.86
C LEU A 198 -4.27 -18.32 -12.67
N GLN A 199 -2.97 -18.13 -12.49
CA GLN A 199 -2.01 -19.22 -12.27
C GLN A 199 -2.30 -20.02 -11.00
N ARG A 200 -2.95 -19.42 -10.00
CA ARG A 200 -3.37 -20.04 -8.74
C ARG A 200 -4.76 -20.66 -8.79
N GLY A 201 -5.36 -20.73 -9.97
CA GLY A 201 -6.65 -21.39 -10.21
C GLY A 201 -7.85 -20.60 -9.69
N LEU A 202 -7.73 -19.32 -9.41
CA LEU A 202 -8.88 -18.50 -9.09
C LEU A 202 -9.76 -18.31 -10.34
N THR A 203 -11.06 -18.25 -10.10
CA THR A 203 -12.11 -18.05 -11.11
C THR A 203 -12.77 -16.68 -10.93
N GLU A 204 -13.70 -16.32 -11.81
CA GLU A 204 -14.36 -15.00 -11.80
C GLU A 204 -13.37 -13.84 -11.70
N THR A 205 -12.17 -14.03 -12.26
CA THR A 205 -11.08 -13.09 -12.16
C THR A 205 -11.26 -11.87 -13.06
N GLY A 206 -10.70 -10.76 -12.66
CA GLY A 206 -10.61 -9.55 -13.47
C GLY A 206 -9.57 -8.59 -12.92
N ALA A 207 -9.33 -7.52 -13.68
CA ALA A 207 -8.51 -6.40 -13.24
C ALA A 207 -9.02 -5.10 -13.82
N SER A 208 -8.70 -3.99 -13.16
CA SER A 208 -8.90 -2.62 -13.64
C SER A 208 -7.73 -1.74 -13.24
N GLY A 209 -7.47 -0.70 -14.01
CA GLY A 209 -6.44 0.29 -13.70
C GLY A 209 -7.05 1.67 -13.52
N HIS A 210 -6.60 2.38 -12.47
CA HIS A 210 -7.11 3.70 -12.11
C HIS A 210 -5.96 4.70 -12.00
N VAL A 211 -6.21 5.91 -12.46
CA VAL A 211 -5.34 7.07 -12.25
C VAL A 211 -6.18 8.17 -11.64
N VAL A 212 -5.78 8.67 -10.49
CA VAL A 212 -6.39 9.84 -9.85
C VAL A 212 -5.49 11.04 -10.13
N PHE A 213 -6.10 12.19 -10.40
CA PHE A 213 -5.38 13.45 -10.56
C PHE A 213 -5.74 14.35 -9.38
N ASP A 214 -4.72 14.75 -8.63
CA ASP A 214 -4.85 15.63 -7.49
C ASP A 214 -4.16 16.98 -7.74
N ARG A 215 -4.67 18.02 -7.11
CA ARG A 215 -4.04 19.33 -7.09
C ARG A 215 -2.97 19.38 -6.02
N GLY A 216 -1.99 20.27 -6.21
CA GLY A 216 -0.97 20.51 -5.21
C GLY A 216 -1.57 20.84 -3.85
N GLY A 217 -1.02 20.24 -2.80
CA GLY A 217 -1.50 20.33 -1.42
C GLY A 217 -2.56 19.28 -1.03
N ASP A 218 -3.12 18.51 -1.97
CA ASP A 218 -4.19 17.55 -1.71
C ASP A 218 -3.76 16.09 -2.00
N GLY A 219 -4.43 15.13 -1.39
CA GLY A 219 -4.44 13.71 -1.71
C GLY A 219 -3.05 13.14 -2.02
N PHE A 220 -2.86 12.65 -3.24
CA PHE A 220 -1.62 11.99 -3.64
C PHE A 220 -0.40 12.92 -3.69
N THR A 221 -0.58 14.23 -3.89
CA THR A 221 0.56 15.17 -3.82
C THR A 221 1.13 15.26 -2.40
N GLN A 222 0.28 15.14 -1.37
CA GLN A 222 0.72 15.01 0.03
C GLN A 222 1.50 13.71 0.26
N VAL A 223 1.05 12.59 -0.34
CA VAL A 223 1.78 11.31 -0.28
C VAL A 223 3.17 11.45 -0.89
N MET A 224 3.27 12.05 -2.07
CA MET A 224 4.56 12.26 -2.75
C MET A 224 5.50 13.15 -1.91
N ALA A 225 4.96 14.21 -1.31
CA ALA A 225 5.73 15.12 -0.44
C ALA A 225 6.21 14.40 0.82
N ALA A 226 5.34 13.64 1.49
CA ALA A 226 5.70 12.85 2.67
C ALA A 226 6.76 11.79 2.34
N ASN A 227 6.62 11.10 1.21
CA ASN A 227 7.61 10.14 0.72
C ASN A 227 8.96 10.80 0.48
N ALA A 228 9.00 11.93 -0.25
CA ALA A 228 10.25 12.65 -0.54
C ALA A 228 10.99 13.10 0.74
N ARG A 229 10.23 13.56 1.76
CA ARG A 229 10.82 13.92 3.06
C ARG A 229 11.39 12.71 3.79
N GLN A 230 10.70 11.58 3.76
CA GLN A 230 11.15 10.34 4.43
C GLN A 230 12.42 9.74 3.81
N VAL A 231 12.55 9.81 2.47
CA VAL A 231 13.66 9.17 1.76
C VAL A 231 14.73 10.16 1.30
N ARG A 232 14.77 11.35 1.90
CA ARG A 232 15.68 12.46 1.50
C ARG A 232 17.15 12.04 1.39
N ASP A 233 17.62 11.25 2.36
CA ASP A 233 19.01 10.77 2.38
C ASP A 233 19.26 9.79 1.22
N GLY A 234 18.34 8.87 0.96
CA GLY A 234 18.44 7.96 -0.18
C GLY A 234 18.37 8.67 -1.53
N LEU A 235 17.58 9.75 -1.64
CA LEU A 235 17.55 10.60 -2.84
C LEU A 235 18.92 11.29 -3.06
N ALA A 236 19.55 11.76 -1.99
CA ALA A 236 20.89 12.36 -2.07
C ALA A 236 21.94 11.35 -2.55
N GLU A 237 21.89 10.10 -2.11
CA GLU A 237 22.76 9.01 -2.58
C GLU A 237 22.59 8.72 -4.08
N LEU A 238 21.39 8.95 -4.62
CA LEU A 238 21.09 8.84 -6.05
C LEU A 238 21.41 10.12 -6.85
N GLY A 239 22.04 11.14 -6.20
CA GLY A 239 22.46 12.38 -6.84
C GLY A 239 21.37 13.45 -6.97
N ILE A 240 20.26 13.32 -6.23
CA ILE A 240 19.24 14.36 -6.14
C ILE A 240 19.60 15.30 -5.00
N GLY A 241 19.92 16.54 -5.32
CA GLY A 241 20.35 17.54 -4.35
C GLY A 241 19.21 18.03 -3.44
N ALA A 242 19.59 18.63 -2.30
CA ALA A 242 18.62 19.20 -1.38
C ALA A 242 17.72 20.25 -2.04
N ASP A 243 18.29 21.10 -2.89
CA ASP A 243 17.55 22.14 -3.62
C ASP A 243 16.50 21.56 -4.58
N ASP A 244 16.80 20.41 -5.23
CA ASP A 244 15.83 19.69 -6.06
C ASP A 244 14.67 19.11 -5.23
N VAL A 245 14.97 18.58 -4.03
CA VAL A 245 13.92 18.07 -3.13
C VAL A 245 13.07 19.24 -2.62
N ASP A 246 13.67 20.35 -2.22
CA ASP A 246 12.93 21.52 -1.74
C ASP A 246 12.06 22.11 -2.86
N ARG A 247 12.60 22.23 -4.10
CA ARG A 247 11.82 22.65 -5.27
C ARG A 247 10.66 21.69 -5.56
N PHE A 248 10.88 20.39 -5.46
CA PHE A 248 9.83 19.39 -5.64
C PHE A 248 8.70 19.55 -4.63
N LEU A 249 9.03 19.80 -3.35
CA LEU A 249 8.04 20.04 -2.31
C LEU A 249 7.22 21.32 -2.57
N ASP A 250 7.88 22.39 -3.06
CA ASP A 250 7.19 23.63 -3.44
C ASP A 250 6.21 23.38 -4.60
N VAL A 251 6.63 22.63 -5.62
CA VAL A 251 5.78 22.24 -6.77
C VAL A 251 4.58 21.44 -6.31
N LEU A 252 4.77 20.48 -5.40
CA LEU A 252 3.67 19.66 -4.87
C LEU A 252 2.74 20.45 -3.93
N ALA A 253 3.17 21.58 -3.40
CA ALA A 253 2.34 22.46 -2.56
C ALA A 253 1.56 23.51 -3.39
N ASP A 254 1.98 23.76 -4.63
CA ASP A 254 1.34 24.76 -5.51
C ASP A 254 -0.03 24.26 -5.99
N PRO A 255 -1.15 24.94 -5.63
CA PRO A 255 -2.50 24.51 -6.02
C PRO A 255 -2.76 24.54 -7.53
N ASP A 256 -1.90 25.16 -8.33
CA ASP A 256 -2.00 25.16 -9.79
C ASP A 256 -1.30 23.94 -10.41
N THR A 257 -0.49 23.24 -9.64
CA THR A 257 0.12 21.96 -10.05
C THR A 257 -0.95 20.86 -10.04
N ILE A 258 -0.98 20.03 -11.08
CA ILE A 258 -1.83 18.83 -11.14
C ILE A 258 -0.94 17.63 -11.46
N VAL A 259 -0.97 16.64 -10.57
CA VAL A 259 -0.21 15.40 -10.69
C VAL A 259 -1.16 14.20 -10.69
N GLY A 260 -0.92 13.25 -11.59
CA GLY A 260 -1.63 11.98 -11.58
C GLY A 260 -0.85 10.92 -10.80
N THR A 261 -1.57 10.00 -10.17
CA THR A 261 -0.96 8.81 -9.56
C THR A 261 -0.28 7.94 -10.62
N SER A 262 0.62 7.06 -10.22
CA SER A 262 0.86 5.82 -10.97
C SER A 262 -0.46 5.07 -11.17
N VAL A 263 -0.48 4.09 -12.07
CA VAL A 263 -1.70 3.30 -12.27
C VAL A 263 -1.91 2.41 -11.05
N LEU A 264 -2.96 2.66 -10.26
CA LEU A 264 -3.41 1.68 -9.28
C LEU A 264 -4.09 0.55 -10.04
N VAL A 265 -3.48 -0.62 -10.05
CA VAL A 265 -4.08 -1.83 -10.61
C VAL A 265 -4.77 -2.59 -9.50
N ALA A 266 -6.08 -2.76 -9.63
CA ALA A 266 -6.85 -3.67 -8.81
C ALA A 266 -7.06 -4.97 -9.58
N ALA A 267 -6.67 -6.10 -9.00
CA ALA A 267 -6.92 -7.42 -9.53
C ALA A 267 -7.72 -8.24 -8.50
N TRP A 268 -8.73 -8.97 -8.96
CA TRP A 268 -9.55 -9.80 -8.09
C TRP A 268 -9.76 -11.20 -8.66
N GLY A 269 -10.04 -12.13 -7.79
CA GLY A 269 -10.37 -13.51 -8.16
C GLY A 269 -11.05 -14.25 -7.03
N ARG A 270 -11.85 -15.26 -7.39
CA ARG A 270 -12.64 -16.07 -6.48
C ARG A 270 -12.08 -17.46 -6.38
N ARG A 271 -11.92 -17.98 -5.16
CA ARG A 271 -11.58 -19.39 -4.95
C ARG A 271 -12.75 -20.27 -5.42
N PRO A 272 -12.52 -21.33 -6.23
CA PRO A 272 -13.57 -22.30 -6.58
C PRO A 272 -14.22 -22.90 -5.33
N VAL A 273 -15.52 -23.28 -5.46
CA VAL A 273 -16.31 -23.95 -4.40
C VAL A 273 -15.92 -25.41 -4.27
#